data_285ffc0714dff183374d99776a21bd10
#
_entry.id   285ffc0714dff183374d99776a21bd10
#
_cell.length_a   1.000
_cell.length_b   1.000
_cell.length_c   1.000
_cell.angle_alpha   90.00
_cell.angle_beta   90.00
_cell.angle_gamma   90.00
#
_symmetry.space_group_name_H-M   'P 1'
#
loop_
_entity.id
_entity.type
_entity.pdbx_description
1 polymer ?
#
loop_
_entity_poly.entity_id
_entity_poly.type
_entity_poly.pdbx_seq_one_letter_code
_entity_poly.pdbx_strand_id
1 'polypeptide(L)'
;MQTTRLNVLDELYLHLDRDEEPWSVHLEIRVEGRVDAERLRAAAHEAAQRHPLARARLKKTRSTDVRYAWEIADELADVDLDEVDCADDEDLAQAREQLLGRTPSLERPGPFALLLAHQAAGDVIVLNLHHAAGDGMSALRLMGSIARAYGGEEDPLPPVDPLAVRDVAALAGPGSVKERLTRGRAALDYLARGVSTPSRIAPEGDSGRPGYGFALLDLGPGEVQRVLDRRSPGATVNDVLLGALAVTVRRWNEQHDTPAGAIYLMMPINLRPAEWRYEVVGNYASYVSVRLGAGDHATLDEAVRAAAAGTRRIKNDGIAGLIVDLFNPPTLLPTGLKRRMQDLIPLTGNVVVDTAVLSNLGRIASVPQLGDAGAVRELWFSPPGRMPLGASLGAATLDGRLFLTLRYRHALFDAAAAHDFLALLEDVLVG
;
A
#
# COMPACT_ATOMS: atom_id res chain seq x y z
N MET A 1 -24.55 -11.15 -14.34
CA MET A 1 -23.79 -10.09 -13.64
C MET A 1 -24.19 -10.06 -12.15
N GLN A 2 -23.29 -10.40 -11.25
CA GLN A 2 -23.52 -10.45 -9.79
C GLN A 2 -23.25 -9.06 -9.18
N THR A 3 -23.93 -8.71 -8.09
CA THR A 3 -23.74 -7.43 -7.40
C THR A 3 -23.39 -7.69 -5.93
N THR A 4 -22.37 -7.01 -5.41
CA THR A 4 -22.00 -7.04 -3.99
C THR A 4 -21.77 -5.61 -3.47
N ARG A 5 -22.04 -5.37 -2.19
CA ARG A 5 -21.83 -4.04 -1.58
C ARG A 5 -20.34 -3.74 -1.41
N LEU A 6 -19.98 -2.47 -1.51
CA LEU A 6 -18.68 -2.02 -1.03
C LEU A 6 -18.63 -2.24 0.49
N ASN A 7 -17.49 -2.71 0.98
CA ASN A 7 -17.21 -2.66 2.41
C ASN A 7 -16.71 -1.24 2.80
N VAL A 8 -16.56 -0.99 4.09
CA VAL A 8 -16.16 0.33 4.58
C VAL A 8 -14.78 0.77 4.10
N LEU A 9 -13.85 -0.17 3.87
CA LEU A 9 -12.50 0.13 3.37
C LEU A 9 -12.53 0.44 1.87
N ASP A 10 -13.35 -0.27 1.09
CA ASP A 10 -13.57 0.04 -0.33
C ASP A 10 -14.09 1.48 -0.47
N GLU A 11 -15.13 1.85 0.33
CA GLU A 11 -15.70 3.20 0.31
C GLU A 11 -14.68 4.26 0.73
N LEU A 12 -13.87 3.97 1.76
CA LEU A 12 -12.82 4.87 2.21
C LEU A 12 -11.84 5.16 1.07
N TYR A 13 -11.31 4.12 0.44
CA TYR A 13 -10.33 4.26 -0.63
C TYR A 13 -10.93 4.84 -1.93
N LEU A 14 -12.21 4.57 -2.21
CA LEU A 14 -12.95 5.23 -3.29
C LEU A 14 -12.99 6.75 -3.10
N HIS A 15 -13.17 7.20 -1.85
CA HIS A 15 -13.25 8.63 -1.55
C HIS A 15 -11.88 9.31 -1.39
N LEU A 16 -10.79 8.56 -1.25
CA LEU A 16 -9.43 9.11 -1.24
C LEU A 16 -8.86 9.30 -2.64
N ASP A 17 -9.40 8.61 -3.64
CA ASP A 17 -8.93 8.70 -5.03
C ASP A 17 -9.31 10.05 -5.66
N ARG A 18 -8.34 10.70 -6.31
CA ARG A 18 -8.48 11.97 -7.05
C ARG A 18 -7.54 11.97 -8.24
N ASP A 19 -7.91 12.71 -9.26
CA ASP A 19 -7.09 12.83 -10.49
C ASP A 19 -5.66 13.35 -10.19
N GLU A 20 -5.52 14.32 -9.26
CA GLU A 20 -4.22 14.86 -8.87
C GLU A 20 -3.45 13.96 -7.90
N GLU A 21 -4.14 13.06 -7.20
CA GLU A 21 -3.59 12.14 -6.20
C GLU A 21 -4.15 10.72 -6.41
N PRO A 22 -3.74 10.02 -7.49
CA PRO A 22 -4.20 8.67 -7.81
C PRO A 22 -4.03 7.70 -6.64
N TRP A 23 -5.13 7.03 -6.24
CA TRP A 23 -5.14 6.16 -5.08
C TRP A 23 -5.09 4.69 -5.49
N SER A 24 -3.92 4.26 -5.92
CA SER A 24 -3.68 2.91 -6.43
C SER A 24 -2.52 2.22 -5.74
N VAL A 25 -2.57 0.90 -5.72
CA VAL A 25 -1.51 0.02 -5.23
C VAL A 25 -0.58 -0.32 -6.39
N HIS A 26 0.71 -0.13 -6.16
CA HIS A 26 1.79 -0.54 -7.04
C HIS A 26 2.35 -1.89 -6.59
N LEU A 27 2.48 -2.83 -7.53
CA LEU A 27 3.30 -4.03 -7.39
C LEU A 27 4.07 -4.25 -8.69
N GLU A 28 5.36 -4.53 -8.61
CA GLU A 28 6.22 -4.72 -9.75
C GLU A 28 7.09 -5.95 -9.54
N ILE A 29 7.28 -6.73 -10.59
CA ILE A 29 8.21 -7.85 -10.62
C ILE A 29 9.15 -7.73 -11.82
N ARG A 30 10.41 -8.11 -11.63
CA ARG A 30 11.37 -8.34 -12.72
C ARG A 30 11.59 -9.83 -12.90
N VAL A 31 11.50 -10.31 -14.12
CA VAL A 31 11.76 -11.70 -14.50
C VAL A 31 13.09 -11.85 -15.24
N GLU A 32 13.61 -13.06 -15.32
CA GLU A 32 14.93 -13.32 -15.93
C GLU A 32 14.95 -13.11 -17.44
N GLY A 33 13.86 -13.44 -18.11
CA GLY A 33 13.78 -13.52 -19.57
C GLY A 33 12.75 -12.59 -20.19
N ARG A 34 12.42 -12.87 -21.43
CA ARG A 34 11.46 -12.14 -22.23
C ARG A 34 10.04 -12.65 -21.99
N VAL A 35 9.11 -11.72 -21.78
CA VAL A 35 7.68 -11.99 -21.60
C VAL A 35 6.94 -11.70 -22.92
N ASP A 36 6.09 -12.63 -23.34
CA ASP A 36 5.20 -12.43 -24.48
C ASP A 36 3.95 -11.66 -24.04
N ALA A 37 3.68 -10.52 -24.67
CA ALA A 37 2.59 -9.62 -24.30
C ALA A 37 1.19 -10.24 -24.48
N GLU A 38 0.99 -11.00 -25.56
CA GLU A 38 -0.32 -11.63 -25.81
C GLU A 38 -0.60 -12.75 -24.81
N ARG A 39 0.42 -13.53 -24.50
CA ARG A 39 0.33 -14.57 -23.44
C ARG A 39 0.10 -13.94 -22.05
N LEU A 40 0.77 -12.79 -21.76
CA LEU A 40 0.54 -12.05 -20.51
C LEU A 40 -0.88 -11.52 -20.43
N ARG A 41 -1.41 -10.98 -21.54
CA ARG A 41 -2.81 -10.53 -21.63
C ARG A 41 -3.80 -11.67 -21.37
N ALA A 42 -3.58 -12.82 -21.99
CA ALA A 42 -4.40 -14.02 -21.79
C ALA A 42 -4.32 -14.52 -20.33
N ALA A 43 -3.11 -14.53 -19.75
CA ALA A 43 -2.87 -14.92 -18.36
C ALA A 43 -3.58 -13.97 -17.37
N ALA A 44 -3.53 -12.66 -17.62
CA ALA A 44 -4.22 -11.68 -16.78
C ALA A 44 -5.76 -11.83 -16.89
N HIS A 45 -6.28 -12.13 -18.08
CA HIS A 45 -7.68 -12.43 -18.27
C HIS A 45 -8.10 -13.70 -17.49
N GLU A 46 -7.32 -14.78 -17.57
CA GLU A 46 -7.56 -16.02 -16.81
C GLU A 46 -7.49 -15.77 -15.30
N ALA A 47 -6.46 -15.07 -14.82
CA ALA A 47 -6.33 -14.69 -13.42
C ALA A 47 -7.53 -13.90 -12.91
N ALA A 48 -8.05 -12.96 -13.71
CA ALA A 48 -9.24 -12.19 -13.36
C ALA A 48 -10.49 -13.04 -13.21
N GLN A 49 -10.62 -14.17 -13.94
CA GLN A 49 -11.75 -15.08 -13.77
C GLN A 49 -11.80 -15.71 -12.38
N ARG A 50 -10.65 -15.92 -11.74
CA ARG A 50 -10.56 -16.50 -10.39
C ARG A 50 -10.89 -15.49 -9.28
N HIS A 51 -10.76 -14.20 -9.55
CA HIS A 51 -10.90 -13.14 -8.57
C HIS A 51 -12.09 -12.22 -8.93
N PRO A 52 -13.26 -12.36 -8.27
CA PRO A 52 -14.44 -11.56 -8.62
C PRO A 52 -14.18 -10.04 -8.65
N LEU A 53 -13.40 -9.50 -7.68
CA LEU A 53 -13.11 -8.07 -7.67
C LEU A 53 -12.15 -7.61 -8.77
N ALA A 54 -11.36 -8.50 -9.36
CA ALA A 54 -10.57 -8.17 -10.55
C ALA A 54 -11.45 -7.98 -11.80
N ARG A 55 -12.73 -8.37 -11.76
CA ARG A 55 -13.74 -8.16 -12.81
C ARG A 55 -14.82 -7.17 -12.39
N ALA A 56 -14.59 -6.46 -11.28
CA ALA A 56 -15.57 -5.52 -10.75
C ALA A 56 -15.56 -4.19 -11.51
N ARG A 57 -16.71 -3.53 -11.52
CA ARG A 57 -16.86 -2.10 -11.79
C ARG A 57 -17.76 -1.48 -10.73
N LEU A 58 -17.61 -0.18 -10.54
CA LEU A 58 -18.49 0.55 -9.63
C LEU A 58 -19.87 0.73 -10.25
N LYS A 59 -20.91 0.26 -9.55
CA LYS A 59 -22.28 0.49 -9.96
C LYS A 59 -22.60 1.99 -9.95
N LYS A 60 -23.21 2.49 -11.01
CA LYS A 60 -23.69 3.88 -11.07
C LYS A 60 -24.68 4.16 -9.92
N THR A 61 -24.42 5.22 -9.16
CA THR A 61 -25.24 5.63 -8.02
C THR A 61 -25.82 7.02 -8.22
N ARG A 62 -27.05 7.25 -7.69
CA ARG A 62 -27.66 8.58 -7.55
C ARG A 62 -27.16 9.22 -6.27
N SER A 63 -27.15 10.54 -6.18
CA SER A 63 -26.71 11.27 -4.97
C SER A 63 -27.53 10.94 -3.70
N THR A 64 -28.76 10.44 -3.89
CA THR A 64 -29.67 10.01 -2.82
C THR A 64 -29.48 8.56 -2.38
N ASP A 65 -28.74 7.75 -3.14
CA ASP A 65 -28.45 6.37 -2.75
C ASP A 65 -27.59 6.37 -1.49
N VAL A 66 -27.80 5.38 -0.62
CA VAL A 66 -27.05 5.30 0.64
C VAL A 66 -25.79 4.42 0.50
N ARG A 67 -25.79 3.50 -0.46
CA ARG A 67 -24.74 2.48 -0.56
C ARG A 67 -24.16 2.40 -1.95
N TYR A 68 -22.85 2.24 -2.00
CA TYR A 68 -22.15 1.84 -3.20
C TYR A 68 -22.18 0.32 -3.36
N ALA A 69 -22.06 -0.15 -4.60
CA ALA A 69 -21.98 -1.56 -4.91
C ALA A 69 -21.02 -1.81 -6.07
N TRP A 70 -20.38 -2.96 -6.04
CA TRP A 70 -19.67 -3.55 -7.16
C TRP A 70 -20.64 -4.32 -8.04
N GLU A 71 -20.52 -4.16 -9.34
CA GLU A 71 -21.08 -5.04 -10.36
C GLU A 71 -19.94 -5.92 -10.89
N ILE A 72 -20.07 -7.23 -10.72
CA ILE A 72 -19.07 -8.21 -11.13
C ILE A 72 -19.46 -8.71 -12.53
N ALA A 73 -18.61 -8.45 -13.50
CA ALA A 73 -18.80 -8.97 -14.85
C ALA A 73 -18.57 -10.49 -14.89
N ASP A 74 -19.24 -11.18 -15.79
CA ASP A 74 -19.04 -12.63 -15.99
C ASP A 74 -17.64 -12.87 -16.60
N GLU A 75 -17.19 -11.95 -17.50
CA GLU A 75 -15.87 -11.95 -18.13
C GLU A 75 -15.35 -10.52 -18.29
N LEU A 76 -14.03 -10.34 -18.41
CA LEU A 76 -13.43 -9.09 -18.87
C LEU A 76 -13.56 -9.04 -20.40
N ALA A 77 -13.89 -7.86 -20.94
CA ALA A 77 -13.86 -7.65 -22.39
C ALA A 77 -12.42 -7.53 -22.90
N ASP A 78 -11.55 -6.90 -22.09
CA ASP A 78 -10.14 -6.67 -22.40
C ASP A 78 -9.36 -6.43 -21.11
N VAL A 79 -8.02 -6.60 -21.17
CA VAL A 79 -7.07 -6.28 -20.12
C VAL A 79 -6.29 -5.02 -20.54
N ASP A 80 -6.29 -4.01 -19.67
CA ASP A 80 -5.51 -2.79 -19.85
C ASP A 80 -4.02 -3.14 -19.67
N LEU A 81 -3.32 -3.36 -20.80
CA LEU A 81 -1.90 -3.74 -20.82
C LEU A 81 -1.17 -2.84 -21.83
N ASP A 82 -0.29 -2.00 -21.30
CA ASP A 82 0.67 -1.23 -22.07
C ASP A 82 1.98 -2.04 -22.25
N GLU A 83 2.57 -2.02 -23.45
CA GLU A 83 3.85 -2.68 -23.78
C GLU A 83 4.83 -1.62 -24.27
N VAL A 84 6.05 -1.59 -23.71
CA VAL A 84 7.08 -0.62 -24.07
C VAL A 84 8.47 -1.26 -24.07
N ASP A 85 9.34 -0.80 -24.96
CA ASP A 85 10.77 -1.08 -24.89
C ASP A 85 11.46 0.03 -24.09
N CYS A 86 12.23 -0.34 -23.08
CA CYS A 86 12.99 0.56 -22.21
C CYS A 86 14.48 0.30 -22.40
N ALA A 87 15.21 1.29 -22.94
CA ALA A 87 16.64 1.16 -23.17
C ALA A 87 17.44 1.13 -21.86
N ASP A 88 16.95 1.84 -20.85
CA ASP A 88 17.58 1.99 -19.54
C ASP A 88 16.56 2.14 -18.41
N ASP A 89 17.04 2.40 -17.19
CA ASP A 89 16.20 2.56 -16.01
C ASP A 89 15.45 3.89 -15.98
N GLU A 90 15.88 4.91 -16.72
CA GLU A 90 15.18 6.20 -16.84
C GLU A 90 13.92 6.03 -17.68
N ASP A 91 13.99 5.32 -18.80
CA ASP A 91 12.83 4.95 -19.62
C ASP A 91 11.82 4.15 -18.81
N LEU A 92 12.30 3.16 -18.02
CA LEU A 92 11.44 2.36 -17.13
C LEU A 92 10.79 3.23 -16.04
N ALA A 93 11.53 4.15 -15.43
CA ALA A 93 10.99 5.06 -14.41
C ALA A 93 9.89 5.94 -15.02
N GLN A 94 10.09 6.47 -16.22
CA GLN A 94 9.08 7.26 -16.92
C GLN A 94 7.83 6.43 -17.25
N ALA A 95 7.99 5.21 -17.78
CA ALA A 95 6.86 4.32 -18.07
C ALA A 95 6.07 3.96 -16.80
N ARG A 96 6.78 3.68 -15.69
CA ARG A 96 6.19 3.44 -14.38
C ARG A 96 5.38 4.65 -13.87
N GLU A 97 5.94 5.85 -13.96
CA GLU A 97 5.27 7.09 -13.58
C GLU A 97 4.00 7.34 -14.40
N GLN A 98 4.05 7.08 -15.72
CA GLN A 98 2.89 7.22 -16.61
C GLN A 98 1.76 6.27 -16.21
N LEU A 99 2.06 4.97 -15.98
CA LEU A 99 1.07 4.00 -15.55
C LEU A 99 0.44 4.38 -14.20
N LEU A 100 1.27 4.77 -13.22
CA LEU A 100 0.86 5.02 -11.84
C LEU A 100 0.38 6.47 -11.62
N GLY A 101 0.53 7.33 -12.60
CA GLY A 101 -0.01 8.70 -12.62
C GLY A 101 -1.53 8.77 -12.79
N ARG A 102 -2.18 7.63 -13.04
CA ARG A 102 -3.64 7.49 -13.15
C ARG A 102 -4.12 6.27 -12.38
N THR A 103 -5.31 6.33 -11.81
CA THR A 103 -5.97 5.14 -11.30
C THR A 103 -6.69 4.39 -12.44
N PRO A 104 -6.68 3.05 -12.42
CA PRO A 104 -7.52 2.26 -13.32
C PRO A 104 -9.01 2.63 -13.16
N SER A 105 -9.72 2.75 -14.26
CA SER A 105 -11.13 3.19 -14.24
C SER A 105 -12.03 2.21 -13.52
N LEU A 106 -12.91 2.72 -12.65
CA LEU A 106 -13.99 1.95 -12.04
C LEU A 106 -15.30 1.96 -12.84
N GLU A 107 -15.37 2.66 -13.97
CA GLU A 107 -16.57 2.72 -14.82
C GLU A 107 -16.72 1.48 -15.70
N ARG A 108 -15.64 0.78 -15.95
CA ARG A 108 -15.57 -0.48 -16.73
C ARG A 108 -15.06 -1.62 -15.84
N PRO A 109 -15.37 -2.89 -16.15
CA PRO A 109 -14.78 -4.04 -15.47
C PRO A 109 -13.26 -4.07 -15.63
N GLY A 110 -12.55 -4.57 -14.60
CA GLY A 110 -11.10 -4.62 -14.58
C GLY A 110 -10.46 -3.41 -13.89
N PRO A 111 -10.56 -3.28 -12.54
CA PRO A 111 -10.01 -2.14 -11.80
C PRO A 111 -8.48 -2.24 -11.63
N PHE A 112 -7.78 -2.72 -12.65
CA PHE A 112 -6.32 -2.80 -12.71
C PHE A 112 -5.81 -2.54 -14.12
N ALA A 113 -4.55 -2.13 -14.21
CA ALA A 113 -3.81 -1.98 -15.44
C ALA A 113 -2.42 -2.60 -15.29
N LEU A 114 -1.85 -3.06 -16.38
CA LEU A 114 -0.51 -3.65 -16.45
C LEU A 114 0.39 -2.84 -17.38
N LEU A 115 1.68 -2.83 -17.08
CA LEU A 115 2.73 -2.42 -17.96
C LEU A 115 3.69 -3.60 -18.12
N LEU A 116 4.00 -3.96 -19.34
CA LEU A 116 5.12 -4.82 -19.70
C LEU A 116 6.23 -3.95 -20.27
N ALA A 117 7.33 -3.84 -19.55
CA ALA A 117 8.50 -3.10 -19.99
C ALA A 117 9.63 -4.09 -20.33
N HIS A 118 10.11 -4.01 -21.55
CA HIS A 118 11.18 -4.84 -22.05
C HIS A 118 12.54 -4.21 -21.78
N GLN A 119 13.41 -4.91 -21.07
CA GLN A 119 14.79 -4.49 -20.79
C GLN A 119 15.80 -5.60 -21.06
N ALA A 120 17.04 -5.23 -21.31
CA ALA A 120 18.13 -6.21 -21.54
C ALA A 120 18.43 -7.09 -20.31
N ALA A 121 18.18 -6.58 -19.12
CA ALA A 121 18.40 -7.31 -17.84
C ALA A 121 17.23 -8.23 -17.44
N GLY A 122 16.23 -8.38 -18.30
CA GLY A 122 14.99 -9.09 -18.03
C GLY A 122 13.79 -8.16 -17.99
N ASP A 123 12.63 -8.68 -18.36
CA ASP A 123 11.42 -7.89 -18.49
C ASP A 123 10.81 -7.53 -17.13
N VAL A 124 10.13 -6.39 -17.08
CA VAL A 124 9.47 -5.88 -15.90
C VAL A 124 7.95 -5.85 -16.13
N ILE A 125 7.20 -6.40 -15.19
CA ILE A 125 5.74 -6.34 -15.19
C ILE A 125 5.31 -5.47 -14.00
N VAL A 126 4.62 -4.37 -14.29
CA VAL A 126 4.06 -3.47 -13.27
C VAL A 126 2.55 -3.62 -13.23
N LEU A 127 2.01 -3.86 -12.04
CA LEU A 127 0.58 -3.87 -11.76
C LEU A 127 0.18 -2.59 -11.05
N ASN A 128 -0.75 -1.87 -11.64
CA ASN A 128 -1.47 -0.74 -11.06
C ASN A 128 -2.87 -1.22 -10.69
N LEU A 129 -3.19 -1.36 -9.39
CA LEU A 129 -4.49 -1.81 -8.90
C LEU A 129 -5.22 -0.67 -8.21
N HIS A 130 -6.44 -0.32 -8.65
CA HIS A 130 -7.26 0.68 -7.97
C HIS A 130 -7.51 0.26 -6.51
N HIS A 131 -7.11 1.10 -5.55
CA HIS A 131 -7.11 0.70 -4.14
C HIS A 131 -8.50 0.42 -3.58
N ALA A 132 -9.57 0.98 -4.15
CA ALA A 132 -10.94 0.61 -3.75
C ALA A 132 -11.26 -0.87 -4.06
N ALA A 133 -10.61 -1.51 -5.03
CA ALA A 133 -10.84 -2.90 -5.41
C ALA A 133 -9.91 -3.90 -4.72
N GLY A 134 -8.77 -3.44 -4.18
CA GLY A 134 -7.83 -4.32 -3.50
C GLY A 134 -6.69 -3.61 -2.79
N ASP A 135 -6.11 -4.29 -1.82
CA ASP A 135 -4.95 -3.86 -1.04
C ASP A 135 -3.64 -4.51 -1.55
N GLY A 136 -2.51 -4.25 -0.87
CA GLY A 136 -1.21 -4.79 -1.26
C GLY A 136 -1.16 -6.32 -1.32
N MET A 137 -1.85 -7.02 -0.41
CA MET A 137 -1.95 -8.48 -0.46
C MET A 137 -2.77 -8.95 -1.65
N SER A 138 -3.77 -8.17 -2.06
CA SER A 138 -4.56 -8.43 -3.26
C SER A 138 -3.74 -8.25 -4.54
N ALA A 139 -2.90 -7.22 -4.59
CA ALA A 139 -1.99 -7.02 -5.72
C ALA A 139 -0.99 -8.18 -5.85
N LEU A 140 -0.42 -8.63 -4.72
CA LEU A 140 0.47 -9.80 -4.69
C LEU A 140 -0.26 -11.08 -5.15
N ARG A 141 -1.49 -11.31 -4.67
CA ARG A 141 -2.28 -12.49 -5.05
C ARG A 141 -2.65 -12.48 -6.52
N LEU A 142 -3.09 -11.33 -7.04
CA LEU A 142 -3.45 -11.17 -8.45
C LEU A 142 -2.23 -11.38 -9.36
N MET A 143 -1.06 -10.78 -9.03
CA MET A 143 0.18 -10.99 -9.77
C MET A 143 0.61 -12.46 -9.73
N GLY A 144 0.47 -13.12 -8.57
CA GLY A 144 0.74 -14.55 -8.44
C GLY A 144 -0.17 -15.42 -9.32
N SER A 145 -1.46 -15.06 -9.46
CA SER A 145 -2.37 -15.73 -10.37
C SER A 145 -2.01 -15.52 -11.85
N ILE A 146 -1.60 -14.29 -12.20
CA ILE A 146 -1.12 -13.96 -13.54
C ILE A 146 0.14 -14.78 -13.88
N ALA A 147 1.10 -14.86 -12.94
CA ALA A 147 2.31 -15.64 -13.15
C ALA A 147 2.02 -17.14 -13.34
N ARG A 148 1.12 -17.73 -12.52
CA ARG A 148 0.70 -19.13 -12.67
C ARG A 148 0.03 -19.38 -14.01
N ALA A 149 -0.94 -18.55 -14.37
CA ALA A 149 -1.64 -18.68 -15.66
C ALA A 149 -0.65 -18.54 -16.83
N TYR A 150 0.30 -17.60 -16.76
CA TYR A 150 1.36 -17.44 -17.77
C TYR A 150 2.25 -18.69 -17.84
N GLY A 151 2.63 -19.27 -16.69
CA GLY A 151 3.43 -20.48 -16.59
C GLY A 151 2.67 -21.76 -16.92
N GLY A 152 1.36 -21.73 -17.03
CA GLY A 152 0.51 -22.93 -17.19
C GLY A 152 0.41 -23.75 -15.90
N GLU A 153 0.64 -23.13 -14.74
CA GLU A 153 0.53 -23.75 -13.44
C GLU A 153 -0.91 -23.69 -12.91
N GLU A 154 -1.29 -24.70 -12.11
CA GLU A 154 -2.58 -24.69 -11.44
C GLU A 154 -2.64 -23.55 -10.38
N ASP A 155 -3.68 -22.75 -10.41
CA ASP A 155 -3.94 -21.73 -9.41
C ASP A 155 -5.10 -22.18 -8.49
N PRO A 156 -4.81 -22.53 -7.22
CA PRO A 156 -5.84 -23.06 -6.32
C PRO A 156 -6.93 -22.03 -6.05
N LEU A 157 -8.18 -22.52 -5.97
CA LEU A 157 -9.29 -21.68 -5.54
C LEU A 157 -9.15 -21.32 -4.06
N PRO A 158 -9.58 -20.13 -3.66
CA PRO A 158 -9.58 -19.77 -2.24
C PRO A 158 -10.49 -20.71 -1.44
N PRO A 159 -10.14 -21.04 -0.19
CA PRO A 159 -10.92 -21.96 0.65
C PRO A 159 -12.27 -21.36 1.11
N VAL A 160 -12.55 -20.12 0.74
CA VAL A 160 -13.77 -19.37 1.08
C VAL A 160 -14.31 -18.66 -0.15
N ASP A 161 -15.62 -18.39 -0.17
CA ASP A 161 -16.19 -17.50 -1.19
C ASP A 161 -15.71 -16.05 -0.97
N PRO A 162 -14.92 -15.47 -1.89
CA PRO A 162 -14.38 -14.11 -1.75
C PRO A 162 -15.46 -13.03 -1.59
N LEU A 163 -16.67 -13.26 -2.11
CA LEU A 163 -17.76 -12.29 -1.97
C LEU A 163 -18.53 -12.44 -0.65
N ALA A 164 -18.50 -13.62 -0.02
CA ALA A 164 -19.14 -13.86 1.27
C ALA A 164 -18.34 -13.33 2.47
N VAL A 165 -16.99 -13.25 2.37
CA VAL A 165 -16.10 -12.86 3.49
C VAL A 165 -15.78 -11.37 3.53
N ARG A 166 -16.61 -10.51 2.92
CA ARG A 166 -16.34 -9.07 2.77
C ARG A 166 -16.79 -8.18 3.95
N ASP A 167 -17.34 -8.76 5.00
CA ASP A 167 -17.74 -8.00 6.20
C ASP A 167 -16.51 -7.69 7.09
N VAL A 168 -15.76 -6.66 6.69
CA VAL A 168 -14.58 -6.20 7.45
C VAL A 168 -14.95 -5.67 8.83
N ALA A 169 -16.18 -5.21 9.05
CA ALA A 169 -16.64 -4.78 10.35
C ALA A 169 -16.79 -5.98 11.31
N ALA A 170 -17.27 -7.11 10.82
CA ALA A 170 -17.31 -8.36 11.58
C ALA A 170 -15.88 -8.90 11.84
N LEU A 171 -14.99 -8.87 10.85
CA LEU A 171 -13.59 -9.29 10.99
C LEU A 171 -12.81 -8.41 11.98
N ALA A 172 -13.04 -7.10 11.95
CA ALA A 172 -12.41 -6.13 12.83
C ALA A 172 -13.12 -5.98 14.17
N GLY A 173 -14.27 -6.60 14.36
CA GLY A 173 -15.13 -6.45 15.53
C GLY A 173 -14.39 -6.70 16.83
N PRO A 174 -14.71 -5.96 17.91
CA PRO A 174 -14.08 -6.15 19.21
C PRO A 174 -14.53 -7.49 19.80
N GLY A 175 -13.56 -8.32 20.19
CA GLY A 175 -13.80 -9.62 20.81
C GLY A 175 -14.34 -9.54 22.26
N SER A 176 -14.28 -8.33 22.90
CA SER A 176 -14.71 -8.14 24.28
C SER A 176 -15.23 -6.72 24.55
N VAL A 177 -16.01 -6.57 25.65
CA VAL A 177 -16.46 -5.25 26.15
C VAL A 177 -15.27 -4.34 26.49
N LYS A 178 -14.20 -4.90 27.05
CA LYS A 178 -12.97 -4.15 27.37
C LYS A 178 -12.35 -3.57 26.09
N GLU A 179 -12.24 -4.37 25.05
CA GLU A 179 -11.70 -3.95 23.75
C GLU A 179 -12.56 -2.85 23.13
N ARG A 180 -13.88 -2.95 23.20
CA ARG A 180 -14.81 -1.92 22.73
C ARG A 180 -14.59 -0.58 23.45
N LEU A 181 -14.43 -0.61 24.78
CA LEU A 181 -14.15 0.60 25.55
C LEU A 181 -12.78 1.19 25.23
N THR A 182 -11.76 0.34 25.05
CA THR A 182 -10.41 0.77 24.68
C THR A 182 -10.39 1.42 23.30
N ARG A 183 -11.07 0.84 22.31
CA ARG A 183 -11.23 1.43 20.97
C ARG A 183 -12.00 2.75 21.01
N GLY A 184 -13.05 2.84 21.82
CA GLY A 184 -13.78 4.09 22.01
C GLY A 184 -12.90 5.23 22.53
N ARG A 185 -12.02 4.94 23.50
CA ARG A 185 -11.01 5.91 23.98
C ARG A 185 -9.99 6.24 22.91
N ALA A 186 -9.46 5.23 22.21
CA ALA A 186 -8.51 5.44 21.13
C ALA A 186 -9.11 6.28 19.97
N ALA A 187 -10.42 6.13 19.70
CA ALA A 187 -11.13 6.97 18.75
C ALA A 187 -11.18 8.43 19.20
N LEU A 188 -11.49 8.67 20.47
CA LEU A 188 -11.48 10.03 21.05
C LEU A 188 -10.07 10.64 21.01
N ASP A 189 -9.04 9.86 21.38
CA ASP A 189 -7.65 10.30 21.32
C ASP A 189 -7.21 10.58 19.87
N TYR A 190 -7.66 9.77 18.92
CA TYR A 190 -7.40 10.01 17.49
C TYR A 190 -8.03 11.31 17.00
N LEU A 191 -9.26 11.57 17.36
CA LEU A 191 -9.97 12.81 17.01
C LEU A 191 -9.41 14.03 17.77
N ALA A 192 -8.94 13.83 19.01
CA ALA A 192 -8.36 14.88 19.84
C ALA A 192 -6.87 15.21 19.50
N ARG A 193 -6.26 14.55 18.53
CA ARG A 193 -4.86 14.78 18.10
C ARG A 193 -4.57 16.22 17.66
N GLY A 194 -5.58 17.07 17.54
CA GLY A 194 -5.42 18.51 17.27
C GLY A 194 -4.50 19.26 18.25
N VAL A 195 -4.03 18.61 19.32
CA VAL A 195 -3.06 19.17 20.29
C VAL A 195 -1.59 18.83 19.94
N SER A 196 -1.33 17.83 19.06
CA SER A 196 0.02 17.43 18.67
C SER A 196 0.07 17.23 17.15
N THR A 197 0.49 18.25 16.44
CA THR A 197 0.67 18.19 14.98
C THR A 197 1.83 17.25 14.64
N PRO A 198 1.64 16.24 13.77
CA PRO A 198 2.72 15.40 13.28
C PRO A 198 3.80 16.23 12.57
N SER A 199 5.07 15.93 12.81
CA SER A 199 6.14 16.51 12.01
C SER A 199 5.96 16.18 10.54
N ARG A 200 6.23 17.14 9.67
CA ARG A 200 6.23 16.94 8.21
C ARG A 200 7.66 16.67 7.76
N ILE A 201 7.79 15.92 6.67
CA ILE A 201 9.08 15.78 5.99
C ILE A 201 9.35 17.10 5.27
N ALA A 202 10.56 17.65 5.44
CA ALA A 202 10.96 18.87 4.75
C ALA A 202 10.98 18.63 3.24
N PRO A 203 10.32 19.47 2.42
CA PRO A 203 10.34 19.32 0.98
C PRO A 203 11.69 19.76 0.41
N GLU A 204 12.13 19.08 -0.67
CA GLU A 204 13.31 19.47 -1.43
C GLU A 204 13.11 19.20 -2.91
N GLY A 205 13.64 20.10 -3.75
CA GLY A 205 13.53 20.04 -5.21
C GLY A 205 12.40 20.89 -5.78
N ASP A 206 12.20 20.80 -7.10
CA ASP A 206 11.15 21.53 -7.81
C ASP A 206 9.81 20.80 -7.67
N SER A 207 9.00 21.27 -6.74
CA SER A 207 7.72 20.66 -6.37
C SER A 207 6.53 21.06 -7.25
N GLY A 208 6.76 21.75 -8.38
CA GLY A 208 5.68 22.22 -9.26
C GLY A 208 4.98 21.12 -10.08
N ARG A 209 5.56 19.92 -10.13
CA ARG A 209 5.08 18.80 -10.95
C ARG A 209 4.00 17.99 -10.20
N PRO A 210 2.84 17.69 -10.82
CA PRO A 210 1.85 16.78 -10.25
C PRO A 210 2.34 15.32 -10.31
N GLY A 211 1.66 14.42 -9.59
CA GLY A 211 1.91 12.97 -9.65
C GLY A 211 2.89 12.46 -8.60
N TYR A 212 3.41 11.28 -8.85
CA TYR A 212 4.31 10.54 -7.97
C TYR A 212 5.60 10.16 -8.69
N GLY A 213 6.71 10.17 -7.95
CA GLY A 213 7.94 9.50 -8.32
C GLY A 213 8.21 8.28 -7.43
N PHE A 214 9.21 7.50 -7.85
CA PHE A 214 9.59 6.25 -7.20
C PHE A 214 11.12 6.20 -7.07
N ALA A 215 11.61 5.88 -5.87
CA ALA A 215 13.00 5.51 -5.65
C ALA A 215 13.03 4.10 -5.03
N LEU A 216 13.98 3.27 -5.47
CA LEU A 216 14.06 1.85 -5.16
C LEU A 216 15.37 1.57 -4.42
N LEU A 217 15.33 0.77 -3.37
CA LEU A 217 16.48 0.31 -2.62
C LEU A 217 16.38 -1.21 -2.40
N ASP A 218 17.38 -1.93 -2.86
CA ASP A 218 17.50 -3.37 -2.71
C ASP A 218 18.62 -3.71 -1.75
N LEU A 219 18.24 -4.27 -0.63
CA LEU A 219 19.18 -4.76 0.37
C LEU A 219 19.43 -6.26 0.18
N GLY A 220 20.69 -6.61 -0.11
CA GLY A 220 21.12 -7.98 -0.26
C GLY A 220 21.09 -8.78 1.05
N PRO A 221 21.28 -10.12 1.01
CA PRO A 221 21.16 -10.98 2.20
C PRO A 221 22.05 -10.57 3.37
N GLY A 222 23.27 -10.07 3.10
CA GLY A 222 24.18 -9.59 4.15
C GLY A 222 23.68 -8.32 4.84
N GLU A 223 23.04 -7.42 4.10
CA GLU A 223 22.43 -6.20 4.61
C GLU A 223 21.15 -6.50 5.37
N VAL A 224 20.34 -7.40 4.85
CA VAL A 224 19.15 -7.90 5.55
C VAL A 224 19.54 -8.50 6.90
N GLN A 225 20.67 -9.23 6.98
CA GLN A 225 21.15 -9.76 8.26
C GLN A 225 21.48 -8.61 9.23
N ARG A 226 22.14 -7.53 8.78
CA ARG A 226 22.38 -6.34 9.62
C ARG A 226 21.09 -5.71 10.11
N VAL A 227 20.06 -5.59 9.25
CA VAL A 227 18.72 -5.12 9.66
C VAL A 227 18.10 -6.04 10.72
N LEU A 228 18.26 -7.37 10.57
CA LEU A 228 17.76 -8.34 11.54
C LEU A 228 18.48 -8.23 12.90
N ASP A 229 19.76 -7.93 12.89
CA ASP A 229 20.59 -7.78 14.10
C ASP A 229 20.27 -6.50 14.89
N ARG A 230 19.66 -5.48 14.23
CA ARG A 230 19.14 -4.26 14.88
C ARG A 230 17.87 -4.50 15.70
N ARG A 231 17.27 -5.69 15.65
CA ARG A 231 16.06 -5.98 16.42
C ARG A 231 16.35 -6.06 17.91
N SER A 232 15.68 -5.21 18.68
CA SER A 232 15.61 -5.38 20.13
C SER A 232 14.83 -6.66 20.50
N PRO A 233 15.06 -7.27 21.67
CA PRO A 233 14.28 -8.44 22.10
C PRO A 233 12.76 -8.22 21.99
N GLY A 234 12.09 -9.09 21.23
CA GLY A 234 10.65 -9.02 20.97
C GLY A 234 10.22 -7.99 19.92
N ALA A 235 11.15 -7.29 19.26
CA ALA A 235 10.86 -6.44 18.10
C ALA A 235 10.82 -7.26 16.81
N THR A 236 10.00 -6.80 15.87
CA THR A 236 9.88 -7.37 14.52
C THR A 236 10.70 -6.58 13.51
N VAL A 237 10.89 -7.11 12.29
CA VAL A 237 11.48 -6.33 11.17
C VAL A 237 10.69 -5.06 10.90
N ASN A 238 9.37 -5.12 11.03
CA ASN A 238 8.51 -3.95 10.85
C ASN A 238 8.81 -2.85 11.88
N ASP A 239 9.13 -3.21 13.13
CA ASP A 239 9.52 -2.25 14.16
C ASP A 239 10.86 -1.59 13.85
N VAL A 240 11.80 -2.34 13.24
CA VAL A 240 13.09 -1.78 12.77
C VAL A 240 12.86 -0.79 11.64
N LEU A 241 12.04 -1.15 10.65
CA LEU A 241 11.72 -0.26 9.52
C LEU A 241 11.00 1.01 9.98
N LEU A 242 10.05 0.90 10.92
CA LEU A 242 9.39 2.06 11.53
C LEU A 242 10.38 2.97 12.27
N GLY A 243 11.26 2.37 13.08
CA GLY A 243 12.30 3.10 13.79
C GLY A 243 13.28 3.79 12.83
N ALA A 244 13.74 3.07 11.82
CA ALA A 244 14.65 3.61 10.81
C ALA A 244 14.02 4.77 10.04
N LEU A 245 12.77 4.63 9.57
CA LEU A 245 12.07 5.70 8.88
C LEU A 245 11.91 6.94 9.77
N ALA A 246 11.63 6.77 11.07
CA ALA A 246 11.52 7.89 11.99
C ALA A 246 12.88 8.62 12.18
N VAL A 247 13.99 7.88 12.33
CA VAL A 247 15.34 8.45 12.43
C VAL A 247 15.73 9.14 11.12
N THR A 248 15.39 8.57 9.98
CA THR A 248 15.64 9.16 8.65
C THR A 248 14.90 10.48 8.50
N VAL A 249 13.60 10.53 8.81
CA VAL A 249 12.81 11.78 8.79
C VAL A 249 13.44 12.84 9.70
N ARG A 250 13.88 12.45 10.90
CA ARG A 250 14.54 13.38 11.80
C ARG A 250 15.83 13.93 11.21
N ARG A 251 16.75 13.07 10.73
CA ARG A 251 18.03 13.47 10.15
C ARG A 251 17.84 14.34 8.91
N TRP A 252 16.90 13.95 8.05
CA TRP A 252 16.53 14.72 6.87
C TRP A 252 16.06 16.13 7.24
N ASN A 253 15.14 16.23 8.18
CA ASN A 253 14.60 17.50 8.62
C ASN A 253 15.67 18.39 9.31
N GLU A 254 16.59 17.78 10.06
CA GLU A 254 17.73 18.50 10.65
C GLU A 254 18.67 19.08 9.58
N GLN A 255 18.91 18.37 8.48
CA GLN A 255 19.68 18.85 7.32
C GLN A 255 19.00 20.03 6.61
N HIS A 256 17.67 20.18 6.78
CA HIS A 256 16.85 21.22 6.18
C HIS A 256 16.38 22.28 7.19
N ASP A 257 17.06 22.43 8.30
CA ASP A 257 16.75 23.41 9.34
C ASP A 257 15.29 23.36 9.85
N THR A 258 14.66 22.18 9.77
CA THR A 258 13.26 21.93 10.18
C THR A 258 13.20 20.81 11.21
N PRO A 259 13.58 21.06 12.49
CA PRO A 259 13.68 20.00 13.50
C PRO A 259 12.37 19.21 13.65
N ALA A 260 12.47 17.89 13.68
CA ALA A 260 11.32 17.02 13.86
C ALA A 260 10.91 16.95 15.34
N GLY A 261 9.62 17.18 15.59
CA GLY A 261 8.96 16.91 16.87
C GLY A 261 8.48 15.45 16.93
N ALA A 262 7.21 15.25 17.23
CA ALA A 262 6.62 13.90 17.20
C ALA A 262 6.42 13.43 15.76
N ILE A 263 6.85 12.20 15.46
CA ILE A 263 6.69 11.52 14.18
C ILE A 263 5.59 10.48 14.33
N TYR A 264 4.66 10.48 13.39
CA TYR A 264 3.56 9.55 13.32
C TYR A 264 3.68 8.75 12.02
N LEU A 265 3.76 7.44 12.14
CA LEU A 265 3.89 6.54 11.00
C LEU A 265 2.64 5.69 10.84
N MET A 266 1.96 5.85 9.71
CA MET A 266 0.83 5.01 9.34
C MET A 266 1.33 3.61 9.00
N MET A 267 0.72 2.59 9.59
CA MET A 267 1.04 1.19 9.36
C MET A 267 -0.23 0.41 9.06
N PRO A 268 -0.36 -0.21 7.86
CA PRO A 268 -1.47 -1.09 7.56
C PRO A 268 -1.45 -2.36 8.42
N ILE A 269 -2.65 -2.85 8.78
CA ILE A 269 -2.86 -4.11 9.48
C ILE A 269 -3.82 -4.96 8.64
N ASN A 270 -3.39 -6.15 8.26
CA ASN A 270 -4.21 -7.09 7.53
C ASN A 270 -5.24 -7.75 8.46
N LEU A 271 -6.52 -7.56 8.17
CA LEU A 271 -7.65 -8.13 8.92
C LEU A 271 -8.03 -9.54 8.47
N ARG A 272 -7.41 -10.06 7.39
CA ARG A 272 -7.69 -11.41 6.90
C ARG A 272 -7.29 -12.45 7.94
N PRO A 273 -8.14 -13.41 8.27
CA PRO A 273 -7.75 -14.62 8.98
C PRO A 273 -6.59 -15.35 8.31
N ALA A 274 -5.83 -16.11 9.11
CA ALA A 274 -4.63 -16.79 8.63
C ALA A 274 -4.94 -17.81 7.51
N GLU A 275 -6.10 -18.43 7.57
CA GLU A 275 -6.55 -19.53 6.71
C GLU A 275 -6.68 -19.13 5.23
N TRP A 276 -6.99 -17.84 4.95
CA TRP A 276 -7.14 -17.33 3.60
C TRP A 276 -6.43 -16.00 3.35
N ARG A 277 -5.43 -15.71 4.18
CA ARG A 277 -4.68 -14.44 4.16
C ARG A 277 -4.10 -14.09 2.79
N TYR A 278 -3.64 -15.08 2.05
CA TYR A 278 -2.97 -14.92 0.77
C TYR A 278 -3.87 -15.31 -0.43
N GLU A 279 -5.15 -15.63 -0.21
CA GLU A 279 -5.98 -16.25 -1.23
C GLU A 279 -7.09 -15.34 -1.77
N VAL A 280 -7.51 -14.34 -1.00
CA VAL A 280 -8.67 -13.51 -1.33
C VAL A 280 -8.26 -12.10 -1.76
N VAL A 281 -8.66 -11.71 -2.98
CA VAL A 281 -8.55 -10.35 -3.50
C VAL A 281 -9.68 -9.49 -2.95
N GLY A 282 -9.36 -8.32 -2.39
CA GLY A 282 -10.28 -7.36 -1.81
C GLY A 282 -9.59 -6.45 -0.79
N ASN A 283 -10.30 -5.51 -0.18
CA ASN A 283 -9.76 -4.66 0.86
C ASN A 283 -10.04 -5.21 2.25
N TYR A 284 -8.96 -5.55 2.93
CA TYR A 284 -8.94 -6.04 4.32
C TYR A 284 -7.81 -5.39 5.12
N ALA A 285 -7.09 -4.45 4.54
CA ALA A 285 -6.05 -3.70 5.23
C ALA A 285 -6.67 -2.49 5.93
N SER A 286 -6.84 -2.56 7.25
CA SER A 286 -7.03 -1.40 8.12
C SER A 286 -5.69 -0.73 8.34
N TYR A 287 -5.67 0.43 8.99
CA TYR A 287 -4.41 1.08 9.37
C TYR A 287 -4.46 1.63 10.78
N VAL A 288 -3.28 1.78 11.35
CA VAL A 288 -3.03 2.39 12.64
C VAL A 288 -1.89 3.38 12.54
N SER A 289 -1.78 4.26 13.51
CA SER A 289 -0.70 5.24 13.59
C SER A 289 0.20 4.89 14.76
N VAL A 290 1.48 4.69 14.49
CA VAL A 290 2.53 4.48 15.48
C VAL A 290 3.20 5.83 15.75
N ARG A 291 3.13 6.29 17.00
CA ARG A 291 3.72 7.58 17.42
C ARG A 291 5.08 7.36 18.05
N LEU A 292 6.08 8.09 17.57
CA LEU A 292 7.37 8.28 18.22
C LEU A 292 7.47 9.74 18.68
N GLY A 293 7.65 9.98 19.98
CA GLY A 293 7.83 11.33 20.53
C GLY A 293 9.20 11.91 20.14
N ALA A 294 9.40 13.21 20.33
CA ALA A 294 10.65 13.89 19.96
C ALA A 294 11.91 13.28 20.60
N GLY A 295 11.80 12.64 21.77
CA GLY A 295 12.91 11.94 22.43
C GLY A 295 13.08 10.47 22.02
N ASP A 296 12.15 9.90 21.23
CA ASP A 296 12.13 8.47 20.95
C ASP A 296 12.89 8.08 19.66
N HIS A 297 13.41 9.05 18.91
CA HIS A 297 14.06 8.81 17.62
C HIS A 297 15.43 9.49 17.48
N ALA A 298 16.14 9.68 18.63
CA ALA A 298 17.50 10.20 18.62
C ALA A 298 18.51 9.18 18.06
N THR A 299 18.31 7.91 18.38
CA THR A 299 19.09 6.79 17.85
C THR A 299 18.15 5.73 17.27
N LEU A 300 18.70 4.85 16.40
CA LEU A 300 17.91 3.74 15.84
C LEU A 300 17.42 2.79 16.95
N ASP A 301 18.26 2.49 17.95
CA ASP A 301 17.89 1.59 19.04
C ASP A 301 16.73 2.13 19.89
N GLU A 302 16.70 3.43 20.16
CA GLU A 302 15.58 4.09 20.86
C GLU A 302 14.33 4.05 20.01
N ALA A 303 14.44 4.37 18.72
CA ALA A 303 13.32 4.36 17.79
C ALA A 303 12.70 2.96 17.62
N VAL A 304 13.53 1.92 17.49
CA VAL A 304 13.08 0.53 17.42
C VAL A 304 12.35 0.10 18.70
N ARG A 305 12.89 0.45 19.88
CA ARG A 305 12.22 0.16 21.15
C ARG A 305 10.88 0.87 21.28
N ALA A 306 10.80 2.14 20.88
CA ALA A 306 9.58 2.93 20.91
C ALA A 306 8.54 2.38 19.91
N ALA A 307 8.95 2.08 18.68
CA ALA A 307 8.10 1.46 17.67
C ALA A 307 7.54 0.12 18.15
N ALA A 308 8.41 -0.77 18.68
CA ALA A 308 8.00 -2.07 19.21
C ALA A 308 7.06 -1.95 20.44
N ALA A 309 7.21 -0.96 21.28
CA ALA A 309 6.28 -0.67 22.38
C ALA A 309 4.93 -0.20 21.83
N GLY A 310 4.93 0.68 20.83
CA GLY A 310 3.74 1.19 20.15
C GLY A 310 2.95 0.07 19.46
N THR A 311 3.61 -0.75 18.66
CA THR A 311 2.96 -1.86 17.93
C THR A 311 2.41 -2.94 18.86
N ARG A 312 3.14 -3.27 19.94
CA ARG A 312 2.63 -4.17 20.99
C ARG A 312 1.39 -3.61 21.67
N ARG A 313 1.37 -2.31 22.01
CA ARG A 313 0.21 -1.66 22.60
C ARG A 313 -1.00 -1.73 21.65
N ILE A 314 -0.82 -1.39 20.39
CA ILE A 314 -1.87 -1.46 19.36
C ILE A 314 -2.46 -2.87 19.28
N LYS A 315 -1.60 -3.90 19.30
CA LYS A 315 -2.03 -5.31 19.27
C LYS A 315 -2.78 -5.71 20.55
N ASN A 316 -2.27 -5.36 21.72
CA ASN A 316 -2.86 -5.73 23.02
C ASN A 316 -4.19 -5.01 23.27
N ASP A 317 -4.32 -3.79 22.79
CA ASP A 317 -5.51 -2.96 22.95
C ASP A 317 -6.58 -3.23 21.86
N GLY A 318 -6.28 -4.11 20.88
CA GLY A 318 -7.21 -4.48 19.80
C GLY A 318 -7.57 -3.31 18.87
N ILE A 319 -6.67 -2.33 18.71
CA ILE A 319 -6.95 -1.08 17.98
C ILE A 319 -6.98 -1.28 16.43
N ALA A 320 -6.63 -2.46 15.93
CA ALA A 320 -6.59 -2.76 14.50
C ALA A 320 -7.89 -2.42 13.74
N GLY A 321 -9.05 -2.54 14.41
CA GLY A 321 -10.36 -2.20 13.84
C GLY A 321 -10.78 -0.73 13.98
N LEU A 322 -9.96 0.14 14.57
CA LEU A 322 -10.34 1.53 14.87
C LEU A 322 -10.83 2.30 13.64
N ILE A 323 -10.13 2.18 12.53
CA ILE A 323 -10.49 2.87 11.28
C ILE A 323 -11.83 2.34 10.74
N VAL A 324 -12.04 1.02 10.82
CA VAL A 324 -13.32 0.42 10.42
C VAL A 324 -14.46 0.97 11.29
N ASP A 325 -14.25 1.06 12.60
CA ASP A 325 -15.26 1.59 13.54
C ASP A 325 -15.55 3.08 13.28
N LEU A 326 -14.53 3.89 12.95
CA LEU A 326 -14.68 5.32 12.67
C LEU A 326 -15.41 5.60 11.35
N PHE A 327 -15.12 4.82 10.31
CA PHE A 327 -15.66 5.05 8.97
C PHE A 327 -16.91 4.23 8.66
N ASN A 328 -17.31 3.26 9.51
CA ASN A 328 -18.52 2.50 9.29
C ASN A 328 -19.82 3.32 9.41
N PRO A 329 -20.03 4.21 10.43
CA PRO A 329 -21.22 5.04 10.50
C PRO A 329 -21.43 5.97 9.28
N PRO A 330 -20.40 6.64 8.73
CA PRO A 330 -20.52 7.42 7.51
C PRO A 330 -21.02 6.63 6.29
N THR A 331 -20.86 5.30 6.24
CA THR A 331 -21.40 4.49 5.13
C THR A 331 -22.92 4.53 5.03
N LEU A 332 -23.61 4.99 6.07
CA LEU A 332 -25.07 5.16 6.09
C LEU A 332 -25.55 6.51 5.54
N LEU A 333 -24.64 7.43 5.22
CA LEU A 333 -24.97 8.73 4.63
C LEU A 333 -25.29 8.58 3.14
N PRO A 334 -26.09 9.50 2.55
CA PRO A 334 -26.29 9.56 1.10
C PRO A 334 -24.96 9.74 0.35
N THR A 335 -24.80 9.07 -0.81
CA THR A 335 -23.56 9.08 -1.60
C THR A 335 -23.16 10.49 -2.03
N GLY A 336 -24.13 11.39 -2.29
CA GLY A 336 -23.85 12.79 -2.58
C GLY A 336 -23.18 13.54 -1.43
N LEU A 337 -23.51 13.19 -0.17
CA LEU A 337 -22.87 13.78 1.01
C LEU A 337 -21.49 13.15 1.25
N LYS A 338 -21.36 11.83 1.10
CA LYS A 338 -20.07 11.12 1.23
C LYS A 338 -19.00 11.67 0.29
N ARG A 339 -19.36 11.98 -0.96
CA ARG A 339 -18.43 12.56 -1.95
C ARG A 339 -17.86 13.91 -1.51
N ARG A 340 -18.57 14.66 -0.65
CA ARG A 340 -18.10 15.94 -0.10
C ARG A 340 -17.29 15.81 1.18
N MET A 341 -17.35 14.65 1.86
CA MET A 341 -16.64 14.46 3.14
C MET A 341 -15.13 14.58 3.00
N GLN A 342 -14.57 14.16 1.88
CA GLN A 342 -13.13 14.31 1.60
C GLN A 342 -12.67 15.78 1.56
N ASP A 343 -13.56 16.71 1.22
CA ASP A 343 -13.24 18.13 1.18
C ASP A 343 -13.13 18.74 2.58
N LEU A 344 -13.56 17.99 3.62
CA LEU A 344 -13.46 18.41 5.01
C LEU A 344 -12.08 18.10 5.62
N ILE A 345 -11.30 17.16 5.05
CA ILE A 345 -9.97 16.79 5.59
C ILE A 345 -9.02 18.00 5.69
N PRO A 346 -8.88 18.87 4.67
CA PRO A 346 -8.06 20.07 4.79
C PRO A 346 -8.54 21.03 5.89
N LEU A 347 -9.85 21.05 6.19
CA LEU A 347 -10.42 21.90 7.24
C LEU A 347 -9.98 21.48 8.65
N THR A 348 -9.51 20.24 8.83
CA THR A 348 -8.91 19.79 10.10
C THR A 348 -7.47 20.29 10.28
N GLY A 349 -6.94 21.11 9.37
CA GLY A 349 -5.53 21.52 9.38
C GLY A 349 -4.56 20.37 9.15
N ASN A 350 -5.05 19.27 8.58
CA ASN A 350 -4.26 18.04 8.33
C ASN A 350 -3.65 17.40 9.60
N VAL A 351 -4.09 17.77 10.80
CA VAL A 351 -3.55 17.23 12.06
C VAL A 351 -3.82 15.73 12.24
N VAL A 352 -4.80 15.19 11.53
CA VAL A 352 -5.11 13.75 11.52
C VAL A 352 -4.30 12.96 10.49
N VAL A 353 -3.47 13.62 9.69
CA VAL A 353 -2.62 12.98 8.66
C VAL A 353 -1.25 12.69 9.26
N ASP A 354 -0.81 11.45 9.17
CA ASP A 354 0.49 11.00 9.68
C ASP A 354 1.67 11.64 8.91
N THR A 355 2.91 11.46 9.40
CA THR A 355 4.15 11.98 8.79
C THR A 355 4.48 11.22 7.50
N ALA A 356 4.41 9.89 7.54
CA ALA A 356 4.68 8.99 6.41
C ALA A 356 3.91 7.68 6.57
N VAL A 357 3.87 6.86 5.51
CA VAL A 357 3.35 5.48 5.54
C VAL A 357 4.51 4.50 5.49
N LEU A 358 4.43 3.43 6.29
CA LEU A 358 5.21 2.21 6.10
C LEU A 358 4.26 1.04 5.90
N SER A 359 4.30 0.44 4.72
CA SER A 359 3.54 -0.78 4.40
C SER A 359 4.49 -1.92 4.05
N ASN A 360 4.41 -3.01 4.80
CA ASN A 360 5.29 -4.15 4.63
C ASN A 360 4.47 -5.40 4.31
N LEU A 361 4.66 -5.98 3.13
CA LEU A 361 4.03 -7.26 2.72
C LEU A 361 4.65 -8.46 3.46
N GLY A 362 5.83 -8.24 4.11
CA GLY A 362 6.54 -9.27 4.82
C GLY A 362 7.36 -10.17 3.89
N ARG A 363 7.64 -11.38 4.40
CA ARG A 363 8.39 -12.38 3.64
C ARG A 363 7.46 -13.09 2.66
N ILE A 364 7.77 -12.95 1.38
CA ILE A 364 7.10 -13.67 0.29
C ILE A 364 7.75 -15.05 0.18
N ALA A 365 6.96 -16.09 0.45
CA ALA A 365 7.49 -17.46 0.52
C ALA A 365 7.94 -17.97 -0.85
N SER A 366 7.18 -17.64 -1.89
CA SER A 366 7.53 -17.89 -3.29
C SER A 366 6.68 -17.01 -4.20
N VAL A 367 7.25 -16.62 -5.33
CA VAL A 367 6.49 -16.08 -6.45
C VAL A 367 6.48 -17.15 -7.54
N PRO A 368 5.33 -17.49 -8.15
CA PRO A 368 5.28 -18.45 -9.25
C PRO A 368 6.20 -18.02 -10.40
N GLN A 369 6.80 -18.98 -11.08
CA GLN A 369 7.60 -18.68 -12.27
C GLN A 369 6.72 -18.29 -13.44
N LEU A 370 7.23 -17.43 -14.31
CA LEU A 370 6.54 -17.07 -15.56
C LEU A 370 6.94 -18.02 -16.69
N GLY A 371 6.78 -19.32 -16.51
CA GLY A 371 7.07 -20.32 -17.52
C GLY A 371 8.50 -20.16 -18.08
N ASP A 372 8.61 -20.00 -19.39
CA ASP A 372 9.86 -19.79 -20.12
C ASP A 372 10.50 -18.41 -19.95
N ALA A 373 9.77 -17.42 -19.46
CA ALA A 373 10.34 -16.14 -19.02
C ALA A 373 11.13 -16.25 -17.70
N GLY A 374 11.09 -17.39 -17.03
CA GLY A 374 11.94 -17.74 -15.91
C GLY A 374 11.49 -17.24 -14.55
N ALA A 375 12.44 -17.14 -13.63
CA ALA A 375 12.17 -16.80 -12.24
C ALA A 375 11.99 -15.30 -12.03
N VAL A 376 11.19 -14.95 -11.03
CA VAL A 376 11.10 -13.57 -10.53
C VAL A 376 12.34 -13.27 -9.68
N ARG A 377 13.06 -12.20 -10.04
CA ARG A 377 14.31 -11.77 -9.40
C ARG A 377 14.15 -10.59 -8.46
N GLU A 378 13.16 -9.75 -8.74
CA GLU A 378 12.86 -8.55 -7.92
C GLU A 378 11.36 -8.45 -7.72
N LEU A 379 11.00 -7.91 -6.56
CA LEU A 379 9.62 -7.64 -6.23
C LEU A 379 9.53 -6.29 -5.49
N TRP A 380 8.94 -5.31 -6.13
CA TRP A 380 8.76 -3.97 -5.61
C TRP A 380 7.29 -3.70 -5.31
N PHE A 381 7.03 -3.02 -4.21
CA PHE A 381 5.68 -2.72 -3.75
C PHE A 381 5.63 -1.36 -3.10
N SER A 382 4.59 -0.57 -3.39
CA SER A 382 4.31 0.63 -2.62
C SER A 382 2.83 0.91 -2.46
N PRO A 383 2.39 1.38 -1.28
CA PRO A 383 1.06 1.94 -1.10
C PRO A 383 1.01 3.37 -1.63
N PRO A 384 -0.18 3.93 -1.91
CA PRO A 384 -0.33 5.35 -2.21
C PRO A 384 -0.09 6.21 -0.97
N GLY A 385 0.23 7.48 -1.19
CA GLY A 385 0.32 8.51 -0.16
C GLY A 385 -0.15 9.85 -0.73
N ARG A 386 -0.83 10.67 0.06
CA ARG A 386 -1.30 12.00 -0.35
C ARG A 386 -0.61 13.10 0.45
N MET A 387 -0.62 14.33 -0.09
CA MET A 387 -0.18 15.47 0.71
C MET A 387 -1.13 15.70 1.91
N PRO A 388 -0.63 16.14 3.05
CA PRO A 388 0.75 16.56 3.40
C PRO A 388 1.67 15.42 3.88
N LEU A 389 1.25 14.15 3.80
CA LEU A 389 2.10 13.01 4.12
C LEU A 389 3.25 12.90 3.12
N GLY A 390 2.94 12.96 1.82
CA GLY A 390 3.88 13.12 0.72
C GLY A 390 4.76 11.91 0.38
N ALA A 391 5.08 11.04 1.36
CA ALA A 391 5.95 9.88 1.17
C ALA A 391 5.35 8.60 1.75
N SER A 392 5.50 7.50 1.03
CA SER A 392 5.15 6.16 1.47
C SER A 392 6.27 5.18 1.17
N LEU A 393 6.65 4.38 2.17
CA LEU A 393 7.65 3.33 2.06
C LEU A 393 6.94 1.98 1.98
N GLY A 394 7.08 1.30 0.86
CA GLY A 394 6.71 -0.10 0.68
C GLY A 394 7.87 -1.01 0.99
N ALA A 395 7.62 -2.18 1.54
CA ALA A 395 8.63 -3.19 1.82
C ALA A 395 8.13 -4.59 1.44
N ALA A 396 9.00 -5.40 0.84
CA ALA A 396 8.77 -6.80 0.58
C ALA A 396 10.09 -7.57 0.69
N THR A 397 10.05 -8.80 1.21
CA THR A 397 11.25 -9.66 1.29
C THR A 397 11.04 -10.87 0.39
N LEU A 398 11.91 -11.05 -0.59
CA LEU A 398 11.94 -12.19 -1.50
C LEU A 398 13.36 -12.79 -1.54
N ASP A 399 13.49 -14.10 -1.41
CA ASP A 399 14.76 -14.84 -1.48
C ASP A 399 15.91 -14.28 -0.60
N GLY A 400 15.52 -13.75 0.58
CA GLY A 400 16.49 -13.18 1.53
C GLY A 400 16.93 -11.75 1.22
N ARG A 401 16.43 -11.14 0.15
CA ARG A 401 16.62 -9.72 -0.21
C ARG A 401 15.43 -8.91 0.30
N LEU A 402 15.67 -7.68 0.72
CA LEU A 402 14.62 -6.74 1.15
C LEU A 402 14.53 -5.61 0.13
N PHE A 403 13.40 -5.55 -0.53
CA PHE A 403 13.06 -4.52 -1.51
C PHE A 403 12.26 -3.41 -0.84
N LEU A 404 12.80 -2.19 -0.87
CA LEU A 404 12.18 -0.99 -0.33
C LEU A 404 11.85 -0.03 -1.47
N THR A 405 10.59 0.39 -1.56
CA THR A 405 10.11 1.35 -2.55
C THR A 405 9.65 2.62 -1.85
N LEU A 406 10.35 3.72 -2.07
CA LEU A 406 9.88 5.04 -1.69
C LEU A 406 9.02 5.60 -2.83
N ARG A 407 7.69 5.66 -2.63
CA ARG A 407 6.77 6.40 -3.49
C ARG A 407 6.56 7.78 -2.88
N TYR A 408 6.87 8.81 -3.62
CA TYR A 408 6.82 10.18 -3.14
C TYR A 408 6.01 11.07 -4.07
N ARG A 409 5.40 12.11 -3.51
CA ARG A 409 4.77 13.18 -4.27
C ARG A 409 5.85 14.11 -4.81
N HIS A 410 5.75 14.49 -6.09
CA HIS A 410 6.65 15.52 -6.64
C HIS A 410 6.54 16.87 -5.92
N ALA A 411 5.40 17.13 -5.24
CA ALA A 411 5.26 18.26 -4.32
C ALA A 411 6.12 18.17 -3.05
N LEU A 412 6.72 16.99 -2.75
CA LEU A 412 7.59 16.78 -1.61
C LEU A 412 9.06 16.69 -2.04
N PHE A 413 9.35 15.87 -3.05
CA PHE A 413 10.71 15.59 -3.52
C PHE A 413 10.80 15.67 -5.04
N ASP A 414 11.95 16.08 -5.57
CA ASP A 414 12.38 15.66 -6.89
C ASP A 414 13.08 14.28 -6.83
N ALA A 415 13.57 13.79 -7.96
CA ALA A 415 14.20 12.47 -8.04
C ALA A 415 15.52 12.40 -7.24
N ALA A 416 16.31 13.48 -7.24
CA ALA A 416 17.58 13.53 -6.51
C ALA A 416 17.32 13.50 -4.99
N ALA A 417 16.44 14.37 -4.49
CA ALA A 417 16.07 14.41 -3.09
C ALA A 417 15.48 13.08 -2.59
N ALA A 418 14.69 12.38 -3.43
CA ALA A 418 14.15 11.07 -3.08
C ALA A 418 15.25 10.00 -2.97
N HIS A 419 16.25 10.02 -3.84
CA HIS A 419 17.41 9.13 -3.74
C HIS A 419 18.26 9.44 -2.50
N ASP A 420 18.51 10.70 -2.20
CA ASP A 420 19.26 11.11 -1.01
C ASP A 420 18.54 10.74 0.29
N PHE A 421 17.20 10.89 0.32
CA PHE A 421 16.39 10.44 1.44
C PHE A 421 16.46 8.90 1.62
N LEU A 422 16.45 8.15 0.52
CA LEU A 422 16.53 6.69 0.55
C LEU A 422 17.94 6.20 0.92
N ALA A 423 19.00 6.89 0.45
CA ALA A 423 20.37 6.62 0.86
C ALA A 423 20.58 6.89 2.37
N LEU A 424 19.96 7.95 2.89
CA LEU A 424 19.97 8.22 4.34
C LEU A 424 19.23 7.11 5.12
N LEU A 425 18.15 6.56 4.58
CA LEU A 425 17.45 5.40 5.16
C LEU A 425 18.33 4.15 5.17
N GLU A 426 19.06 3.89 4.09
CA GLU A 426 20.03 2.80 4.00
C GLU A 426 21.13 2.95 5.05
N ASP A 427 21.75 4.13 5.17
CA ASP A 427 22.75 4.41 6.21
C ASP A 427 22.21 4.12 7.61
N VAL A 428 20.97 4.52 7.91
CA VAL A 428 20.33 4.26 9.19
C VAL A 428 20.10 2.77 9.42
N LEU A 429 19.74 2.01 8.38
CA LEU A 429 19.41 0.58 8.49
C LEU A 429 20.67 -0.30 8.64
N VAL A 430 21.72 -0.01 7.85
CA VAL A 430 22.86 -0.92 7.68
C VAL A 430 24.20 -0.33 8.08
N GLY A 431 24.28 0.98 8.30
CA GLY A 431 25.46 1.74 8.79
C GLY A 431 25.64 1.66 10.31
#